data_0d5dd18e196bc2babfcda40b50935a64
#
_entry.id   0d5dd18e196bc2babfcda40b50935a64
#
_cell.length_a   1.000
_cell.length_b   1.000
_cell.length_c   1.000
_cell.angle_alpha   90.00
_cell.angle_beta   90.00
_cell.angle_gamma   90.00
#
_symmetry.space_group_name_H-M   'P 1'
#
loop_
_entity.id
_entity.type
_entity.pdbx_description
1 polymer ?
#
loop_
_entity_poly.entity_id
_entity_poly.type
_entity_poly.pdbx_seq_one_letter_code
_entity_poly.pdbx_strand_id
1 'polypeptide(L)'
;MKSPAFSYYEAKDLADAINIKKTDDDAVILAGGQSLLPTLNMRLSNPSVLIDIGNINELKKIKVEDSHLIIGAMCSHSQLMNDLTVNEKLPILNKILSQIAHPAIRNKGTHGGSIAYGDPAAELPAFAVLVNAEIILSGPDGERIVSAKDFYKGLFETAINSDEILTSVKYQINFKDTKLFFDEVTRRHGDYAMAGLVGSIKQKNKINNEINLVFFGTGDKPNEAPKTCEYLLNNEYNYSDIKDILKTDIDFASDVSSSSDMKAHLST
;
A
#
# COMPACT_ATOMS: atom_id res chain seq x y z
N MET A 1 -25.00 -8.15 -4.80
CA MET A 1 -25.75 -7.26 -5.71
C MET A 1 -25.12 -7.34 -7.10
N LYS A 2 -25.80 -6.87 -8.15
CA LYS A 2 -25.26 -6.88 -9.50
C LYS A 2 -24.61 -5.54 -9.80
N SER A 3 -23.39 -5.53 -10.36
CA SER A 3 -22.68 -4.33 -10.79
C SER A 3 -23.50 -3.50 -11.81
N PRO A 4 -23.24 -2.19 -11.94
CA PRO A 4 -23.75 -1.40 -13.07
C PRO A 4 -23.23 -1.97 -14.39
N ALA A 5 -23.80 -1.53 -15.49
CA ALA A 5 -23.32 -1.89 -16.83
C ALA A 5 -22.02 -1.11 -17.12
N PHE A 6 -21.04 -1.78 -17.67
CA PHE A 6 -19.79 -1.19 -18.15
C PHE A 6 -19.32 -1.95 -19.39
N SER A 7 -18.48 -1.32 -20.19
CA SER A 7 -17.72 -1.99 -21.25
C SER A 7 -16.49 -2.66 -20.67
N TYR A 8 -16.05 -3.76 -21.27
CA TYR A 8 -14.80 -4.43 -20.90
C TYR A 8 -13.83 -4.39 -22.07
N TYR A 9 -12.60 -3.97 -21.78
CA TYR A 9 -11.53 -3.91 -22.76
C TYR A 9 -10.27 -4.54 -22.20
N GLU A 10 -9.74 -5.54 -22.90
CA GLU A 10 -8.47 -6.17 -22.59
C GLU A 10 -7.34 -5.43 -23.34
N ALA A 11 -6.49 -4.73 -22.60
CA ALA A 11 -5.40 -3.96 -23.20
C ALA A 11 -4.28 -4.88 -23.71
N LYS A 12 -3.80 -4.59 -24.91
CA LYS A 12 -2.73 -5.35 -25.59
C LYS A 12 -1.37 -5.09 -24.97
N ASP A 13 -1.13 -3.85 -24.61
CA ASP A 13 0.11 -3.35 -23.99
C ASP A 13 -0.20 -2.09 -23.16
N LEU A 14 0.82 -1.54 -22.54
CA LEU A 14 0.68 -0.35 -21.67
C LEU A 14 0.24 0.88 -22.48
N ALA A 15 0.77 1.07 -23.69
CA ALA A 15 0.42 2.21 -24.53
C ALA A 15 -1.06 2.18 -24.95
N ASP A 16 -1.59 1.00 -25.24
CA ASP A 16 -3.01 0.78 -25.56
C ASP A 16 -3.89 1.13 -24.35
N ALA A 17 -3.53 0.68 -23.14
CA ALA A 17 -4.25 1.00 -21.90
C ALA A 17 -4.24 2.53 -21.62
N ILE A 18 -3.10 3.21 -21.78
CA ILE A 18 -2.96 4.65 -21.59
C ILE A 18 -3.82 5.41 -22.62
N ASN A 19 -3.84 4.98 -23.87
CA ASN A 19 -4.62 5.63 -24.92
C ASN A 19 -6.12 5.62 -24.61
N ILE A 20 -6.66 4.51 -24.08
CA ILE A 20 -8.07 4.44 -23.69
C ILE A 20 -8.30 5.35 -22.48
N LYS A 21 -7.44 5.26 -21.48
CA LYS A 21 -7.52 6.05 -20.25
C LYS A 21 -7.53 7.56 -20.54
N LYS A 22 -6.74 8.01 -21.51
CA LYS A 22 -6.66 9.41 -21.97
C LYS A 22 -7.97 9.90 -22.63
N THR A 23 -8.72 8.99 -23.27
CA THR A 23 -9.92 9.36 -24.06
C THR A 23 -11.21 9.22 -23.26
N ASP A 24 -11.17 8.62 -22.07
CA ASP A 24 -12.33 8.37 -21.24
C ASP A 24 -11.97 8.51 -19.75
N ASP A 25 -12.35 9.64 -19.17
CA ASP A 25 -12.08 9.96 -17.76
C ASP A 25 -12.77 9.02 -16.78
N ASP A 26 -13.89 8.40 -17.18
CA ASP A 26 -14.64 7.42 -16.39
C ASP A 26 -14.09 5.99 -16.53
N ALA A 27 -13.06 5.79 -17.40
CA ALA A 27 -12.40 4.51 -17.55
C ALA A 27 -11.63 4.14 -16.29
N VAL A 28 -11.72 2.89 -15.83
CA VAL A 28 -11.06 2.39 -14.64
C VAL A 28 -10.17 1.20 -14.97
N ILE A 29 -8.97 1.19 -14.42
CA ILE A 29 -8.01 0.09 -14.59
C ILE A 29 -8.46 -1.12 -13.76
N LEU A 30 -8.57 -2.25 -14.41
CA LEU A 30 -8.78 -3.56 -13.79
C LEU A 30 -7.44 -4.30 -13.69
N ALA A 31 -6.91 -4.36 -12.48
CA ALA A 31 -5.76 -5.20 -12.13
C ALA A 31 -6.24 -6.54 -11.55
N GLY A 32 -5.98 -6.80 -10.27
CA GLY A 32 -6.45 -8.02 -9.59
C GLY A 32 -7.94 -8.07 -9.29
N GLY A 33 -8.65 -6.96 -9.35
CA GLY A 33 -10.11 -6.83 -9.19
C GLY A 33 -10.63 -7.06 -7.76
N GLN A 34 -9.76 -7.29 -6.77
CA GLN A 34 -10.19 -7.75 -5.44
C GLN A 34 -10.82 -6.63 -4.57
N SER A 35 -10.55 -5.38 -4.86
CA SER A 35 -11.24 -4.22 -4.27
C SER A 35 -12.27 -3.64 -5.25
N LEU A 36 -11.91 -3.47 -6.53
CA LEU A 36 -12.74 -2.85 -7.53
C LEU A 36 -14.05 -3.61 -7.78
N LEU A 37 -14.02 -4.93 -7.98
CA LEU A 37 -15.24 -5.70 -8.27
C LEU A 37 -16.23 -5.71 -7.10
N PRO A 38 -15.82 -5.85 -5.82
CA PRO A 38 -16.73 -5.61 -4.68
C PRO A 38 -17.34 -4.21 -4.69
N THR A 39 -16.56 -3.16 -4.95
CA THR A 39 -17.03 -1.78 -5.04
C THR A 39 -18.09 -1.60 -6.12
N LEU A 40 -17.89 -2.20 -7.31
CA LEU A 40 -18.87 -2.22 -8.39
C LEU A 40 -20.14 -2.99 -8.02
N ASN A 41 -20.00 -4.14 -7.36
CA ASN A 41 -21.14 -4.93 -6.92
C ASN A 41 -21.99 -4.21 -5.88
N MET A 42 -21.39 -3.37 -5.04
CA MET A 42 -22.07 -2.48 -4.11
C MET A 42 -22.60 -1.19 -4.76
N ARG A 43 -22.30 -0.97 -6.05
CA ARG A 43 -22.65 0.22 -6.83
C ARG A 43 -22.08 1.53 -6.26
N LEU A 44 -20.92 1.45 -5.66
CA LEU A 44 -20.17 2.62 -5.16
C LEU A 44 -19.29 3.26 -6.24
N SER A 45 -19.17 2.62 -7.40
CA SER A 45 -18.52 3.14 -8.61
C SER A 45 -19.30 2.72 -9.84
N ASN A 46 -19.27 3.54 -10.90
CA ASN A 46 -19.99 3.33 -12.15
C ASN A 46 -19.11 3.72 -13.35
N PRO A 47 -18.05 2.94 -13.65
CA PRO A 47 -17.17 3.25 -14.77
C PRO A 47 -17.87 3.03 -16.12
N SER A 48 -17.43 3.75 -17.14
CA SER A 48 -17.81 3.56 -18.54
C SER A 48 -17.19 2.27 -19.10
N VAL A 49 -15.90 2.04 -18.80
CA VAL A 49 -15.14 0.88 -19.25
C VAL A 49 -14.17 0.40 -18.17
N LEU A 50 -14.00 -0.91 -18.05
CA LEU A 50 -12.92 -1.55 -17.32
C LEU A 50 -11.80 -1.90 -18.31
N ILE A 51 -10.63 -1.32 -18.09
CA ILE A 51 -9.42 -1.60 -18.87
C ILE A 51 -8.63 -2.68 -18.13
N ASP A 52 -8.69 -3.90 -18.62
CA ASP A 52 -7.97 -5.04 -18.06
C ASP A 52 -6.50 -5.01 -18.51
N ILE A 53 -5.60 -4.88 -17.55
CA ILE A 53 -4.14 -4.88 -17.76
C ILE A 53 -3.51 -6.23 -17.37
N GLY A 54 -4.33 -7.26 -17.12
CA GLY A 54 -3.92 -8.58 -16.64
C GLY A 54 -2.95 -9.32 -17.55
N ASN A 55 -2.98 -9.06 -18.86
CA ASN A 55 -2.13 -9.74 -19.84
C ASN A 55 -0.88 -8.93 -20.26
N ILE A 56 -0.65 -7.76 -19.68
CA ILE A 56 0.55 -6.96 -19.94
C ILE A 56 1.75 -7.54 -19.17
N ASN A 57 2.57 -8.32 -19.87
CA ASN A 57 3.66 -9.08 -19.23
C ASN A 57 4.77 -8.20 -18.63
N GLU A 58 4.99 -7.00 -19.16
CA GLU A 58 5.98 -6.07 -18.63
C GLU A 58 5.65 -5.61 -17.20
N LEU A 59 4.36 -5.56 -16.83
CA LEU A 59 3.88 -5.21 -15.49
C LEU A 59 4.01 -6.34 -14.47
N LYS A 60 4.45 -7.55 -14.87
CA LYS A 60 4.60 -8.73 -13.99
C LYS A 60 6.04 -9.01 -13.58
N LYS A 61 6.96 -8.14 -13.92
CA LYS A 61 8.39 -8.37 -13.70
C LYS A 61 8.81 -7.99 -12.29
N ILE A 62 9.70 -8.81 -11.73
CA ILE A 62 10.43 -8.54 -10.49
C ILE A 62 11.91 -8.48 -10.87
N LYS A 63 12.59 -7.41 -10.51
CA LYS A 63 14.01 -7.24 -10.83
C LYS A 63 14.74 -6.48 -9.74
N VAL A 64 16.02 -6.71 -9.64
CA VAL A 64 16.93 -5.92 -8.80
C VAL A 64 17.78 -5.06 -9.73
N GLU A 65 17.78 -3.76 -9.50
CA GLU A 65 18.63 -2.80 -10.19
C GLU A 65 19.35 -1.96 -9.13
N ASP A 66 20.67 -1.98 -9.16
CA ASP A 66 21.51 -1.32 -8.16
C ASP A 66 21.16 -1.75 -6.73
N SER A 67 20.69 -0.81 -5.91
CA SER A 67 20.28 -1.04 -4.52
C SER A 67 18.76 -1.13 -4.35
N HIS A 68 18.00 -1.41 -5.41
CA HIS A 68 16.55 -1.41 -5.39
C HIS A 68 15.95 -2.72 -5.91
N LEU A 69 14.87 -3.12 -5.27
CA LEU A 69 13.94 -4.15 -5.75
C LEU A 69 12.79 -3.44 -6.46
N ILE A 70 12.60 -3.72 -7.74
CA ILE A 70 11.52 -3.18 -8.55
C ILE A 70 10.47 -4.27 -8.74
N ILE A 71 9.24 -3.97 -8.31
CA ILE A 71 8.10 -4.88 -8.37
C ILE A 71 7.07 -4.31 -9.32
N GLY A 72 6.78 -5.02 -10.40
CA GLY A 72 5.75 -4.67 -11.37
C GLY A 72 4.35 -4.66 -10.75
N ALA A 73 3.50 -3.77 -11.25
CA ALA A 73 2.16 -3.54 -10.70
C ALA A 73 1.27 -4.79 -10.71
N MET A 74 1.44 -5.67 -11.69
CA MET A 74 0.65 -6.89 -11.87
C MET A 74 1.21 -8.12 -11.19
N CYS A 75 2.30 -8.01 -10.42
CA CYS A 75 2.75 -9.10 -9.56
C CYS A 75 1.68 -9.40 -8.51
N SER A 76 1.17 -10.64 -8.46
CA SER A 76 0.19 -11.01 -7.43
C SER A 76 0.85 -11.15 -6.06
N HIS A 77 0.07 -10.99 -5.00
CA HIS A 77 0.58 -11.18 -3.63
C HIS A 77 1.16 -12.60 -3.44
N SER A 78 0.48 -13.62 -3.97
CA SER A 78 0.98 -15.00 -3.92
C SER A 78 2.28 -15.21 -4.71
N GLN A 79 2.44 -14.53 -5.85
CA GLN A 79 3.69 -14.57 -6.61
C GLN A 79 4.84 -13.97 -5.79
N LEU A 80 4.63 -12.80 -5.17
CA LEU A 80 5.65 -12.15 -4.35
C LEU A 80 6.04 -12.98 -3.13
N MET A 81 5.08 -13.62 -2.47
CA MET A 81 5.35 -14.50 -1.32
C MET A 81 6.25 -15.67 -1.66
N ASN A 82 6.17 -16.17 -2.90
CA ASN A 82 6.96 -17.33 -3.37
C ASN A 82 8.21 -16.94 -4.16
N ASP A 83 8.44 -15.66 -4.43
CA ASP A 83 9.59 -15.20 -5.19
C ASP A 83 10.85 -15.19 -4.32
N LEU A 84 11.90 -15.89 -4.79
CA LEU A 84 13.15 -16.03 -4.04
C LEU A 84 13.89 -14.70 -3.88
N THR A 85 13.82 -13.83 -4.90
CA THR A 85 14.47 -12.52 -4.86
C THR A 85 13.81 -11.60 -3.84
N VAL A 86 12.47 -11.59 -3.79
CA VAL A 86 11.72 -10.84 -2.78
C VAL A 86 12.06 -11.34 -1.38
N ASN A 87 12.04 -12.66 -1.18
CA ASN A 87 12.33 -13.28 0.13
C ASN A 87 13.76 -13.02 0.61
N GLU A 88 14.73 -12.98 -0.31
CA GLU A 88 16.13 -12.68 0.02
C GLU A 88 16.35 -11.18 0.29
N LYS A 89 15.84 -10.31 -0.58
CA LYS A 89 16.15 -8.86 -0.55
C LYS A 89 15.25 -8.06 0.38
N LEU A 90 14.00 -8.49 0.56
CA LEU A 90 12.99 -7.76 1.35
C LEU A 90 12.09 -8.73 2.14
N PRO A 91 12.65 -9.55 3.05
CA PRO A 91 11.93 -10.64 3.73
C PRO A 91 10.72 -10.15 4.55
N ILE A 92 10.72 -8.93 5.04
CA ILE A 92 9.58 -8.33 5.76
C ILE A 92 8.31 -8.32 4.89
N LEU A 93 8.45 -8.17 3.58
CA LEU A 93 7.32 -8.12 2.67
C LEU A 93 6.51 -9.44 2.69
N ASN A 94 7.19 -10.59 2.88
CA ASN A 94 6.49 -11.87 3.03
C ASN A 94 5.62 -11.90 4.29
N LYS A 95 6.13 -11.39 5.43
CA LYS A 95 5.35 -11.27 6.66
C LYS A 95 4.11 -10.40 6.45
N ILE A 96 4.26 -9.25 5.80
CA ILE A 96 3.16 -8.34 5.48
C ILE A 96 2.14 -9.03 4.56
N LEU A 97 2.58 -9.58 3.45
CA LEU A 97 1.72 -10.25 2.47
C LEU A 97 0.93 -11.43 3.06
N SER A 98 1.49 -12.12 4.07
CA SER A 98 0.81 -13.24 4.72
C SER A 98 -0.44 -12.83 5.50
N GLN A 99 -0.53 -11.57 5.92
CA GLN A 99 -1.68 -11.02 6.64
C GLN A 99 -2.79 -10.55 5.68
N ILE A 100 -2.43 -10.17 4.44
CA ILE A 100 -3.42 -9.70 3.45
C ILE A 100 -4.44 -10.81 3.16
N ALA A 101 -5.66 -10.62 3.62
CA ALA A 101 -6.83 -11.43 3.26
C ALA A 101 -6.57 -12.96 3.26
N HIS A 102 -7.17 -13.69 2.31
CA HIS A 102 -7.09 -15.13 2.18
C HIS A 102 -6.36 -15.55 0.90
N PRO A 103 -5.85 -16.79 0.79
CA PRO A 103 -5.12 -17.26 -0.39
C PRO A 103 -5.84 -17.00 -1.72
N ALA A 104 -7.18 -17.15 -1.77
CA ALA A 104 -7.96 -16.88 -2.98
C ALA A 104 -7.83 -15.41 -3.45
N ILE A 105 -7.82 -14.48 -2.50
CA ILE A 105 -7.63 -13.04 -2.77
C ILE A 105 -6.17 -12.76 -3.15
N ARG A 106 -5.20 -13.32 -2.42
CA ARG A 106 -3.77 -13.14 -2.73
C ARG A 106 -3.36 -13.68 -4.08
N ASN A 107 -4.03 -14.71 -4.59
CA ASN A 107 -3.79 -15.27 -5.94
C ASN A 107 -4.17 -14.30 -7.07
N LYS A 108 -5.07 -13.37 -6.81
CA LYS A 108 -5.59 -12.41 -7.79
C LYS A 108 -5.21 -10.97 -7.49
N GLY A 109 -5.23 -10.59 -6.21
CA GLY A 109 -4.82 -9.26 -5.76
C GLY A 109 -3.37 -8.99 -6.15
N THR A 110 -3.12 -7.78 -6.65
CA THR A 110 -1.81 -7.39 -7.18
C THR A 110 -1.16 -6.31 -6.33
N HIS A 111 0.14 -6.29 -6.35
CA HIS A 111 0.96 -5.31 -5.64
C HIS A 111 0.56 -3.87 -6.02
N GLY A 112 0.62 -3.56 -7.32
CA GLY A 112 0.26 -2.22 -7.81
C GLY A 112 -1.21 -1.88 -7.58
N GLY A 113 -2.11 -2.88 -7.64
CA GLY A 113 -3.54 -2.68 -7.36
C GLY A 113 -3.78 -2.23 -5.91
N SER A 114 -3.08 -2.82 -4.92
CA SER A 114 -3.16 -2.39 -3.53
C SER A 114 -2.59 -0.99 -3.32
N ILE A 115 -1.43 -0.69 -3.90
CA ILE A 115 -0.79 0.63 -3.82
C ILE A 115 -1.67 1.71 -4.47
N ALA A 116 -2.16 1.48 -5.69
CA ALA A 116 -2.97 2.44 -6.44
C ALA A 116 -4.36 2.67 -5.83
N TYR A 117 -4.95 1.65 -5.20
CA TYR A 117 -6.25 1.77 -4.55
C TYR A 117 -6.20 2.68 -3.31
N GLY A 118 -5.07 2.67 -2.59
CA GLY A 118 -4.83 3.57 -1.48
C GLY A 118 -5.77 3.36 -0.29
N ASP A 119 -6.19 2.11 -0.03
CA ASP A 119 -7.00 1.79 1.15
C ASP A 119 -6.22 2.13 2.43
N PRO A 120 -6.75 3.00 3.32
CA PRO A 120 -6.06 3.38 4.55
C PRO A 120 -5.83 2.23 5.53
N ALA A 121 -6.57 1.13 5.39
CA ALA A 121 -6.40 -0.07 6.22
C ALA A 121 -5.50 -1.13 5.55
N ALA A 122 -4.92 -0.83 4.38
CA ALA A 122 -4.04 -1.76 3.67
C ALA A 122 -2.59 -1.66 4.14
N GLU A 123 -1.93 -2.79 4.22
CA GLU A 123 -0.58 -2.99 4.74
C GLU A 123 0.50 -2.46 3.80
N LEU A 124 0.34 -2.71 2.48
CA LEU A 124 1.34 -2.34 1.46
C LEU A 124 1.52 -0.83 1.28
N PRO A 125 0.45 0.00 1.29
CA PRO A 125 0.57 1.45 1.34
C PRO A 125 1.42 1.95 2.51
N ALA A 126 1.16 1.45 3.73
CA ALA A 126 1.91 1.84 4.92
C ALA A 126 3.39 1.44 4.82
N PHE A 127 3.66 0.23 4.33
CA PHE A 127 5.04 -0.22 4.11
C PHE A 127 5.77 0.63 3.06
N ALA A 128 5.10 0.98 1.96
CA ALA A 128 5.67 1.85 0.94
C ALA A 128 6.04 3.23 1.51
N VAL A 129 5.19 3.81 2.37
CA VAL A 129 5.46 5.08 3.05
C VAL A 129 6.64 4.94 4.02
N LEU A 130 6.69 3.88 4.85
CA LEU A 130 7.78 3.65 5.81
C LEU A 130 9.15 3.67 5.15
N VAL A 131 9.30 2.96 4.03
CA VAL A 131 10.57 2.84 3.32
C VAL A 131 10.76 3.91 2.23
N ASN A 132 9.83 4.86 2.16
CA ASN A 132 9.77 5.91 1.15
C ASN A 132 9.99 5.36 -0.27
N ALA A 133 9.20 4.35 -0.64
CA ALA A 133 9.28 3.73 -1.95
C ALA A 133 9.01 4.73 -3.08
N GLU A 134 9.62 4.50 -4.24
CA GLU A 134 9.35 5.24 -5.46
C GLU A 134 8.22 4.56 -6.24
N ILE A 135 7.13 5.27 -6.46
CA ILE A 135 5.97 4.79 -7.23
C ILE A 135 6.09 5.30 -8.65
N ILE A 136 6.11 4.38 -9.62
CA ILE A 136 6.33 4.69 -11.02
C ILE A 136 4.99 4.70 -11.74
N LEU A 137 4.66 5.86 -12.31
CA LEU A 137 3.43 6.12 -13.04
C LEU A 137 3.76 6.40 -14.51
N SER A 138 2.97 5.86 -15.40
CA SER A 138 3.09 6.09 -16.84
C SER A 138 1.80 6.67 -17.40
N GLY A 139 1.91 7.72 -18.18
CA GLY A 139 0.81 8.43 -18.82
C GLY A 139 1.18 8.88 -20.23
N PRO A 140 0.34 9.69 -20.90
CA PRO A 140 0.56 10.17 -22.26
C PRO A 140 1.86 10.97 -22.43
N ASP A 141 2.28 11.67 -21.37
CA ASP A 141 3.48 12.52 -21.39
C ASP A 141 4.76 11.75 -20.98
N GLY A 142 4.66 10.46 -20.78
CA GLY A 142 5.77 9.59 -20.39
C GLY A 142 5.66 9.07 -18.95
N GLU A 143 6.83 8.74 -18.39
CA GLU A 143 6.92 8.19 -17.04
C GLU A 143 7.30 9.27 -16.02
N ARG A 144 6.68 9.23 -14.83
CA ARG A 144 7.09 10.02 -13.69
C ARG A 144 7.16 9.18 -12.42
N ILE A 145 7.96 9.63 -11.48
CA ILE A 145 8.17 8.98 -10.18
C ILE A 145 7.56 9.86 -9.09
N VAL A 146 6.81 9.23 -8.18
CA VAL A 146 6.25 9.87 -7.00
C VAL A 146 6.74 9.13 -5.77
N SER A 147 7.22 9.87 -4.77
CA SER A 147 7.54 9.32 -3.45
C SER A 147 6.28 8.76 -2.78
N ALA A 148 6.37 7.60 -2.13
CA ALA A 148 5.23 7.04 -1.42
C ALA A 148 4.69 7.98 -0.32
N LYS A 149 5.54 8.82 0.27
CA LYS A 149 5.13 9.84 1.25
C LYS A 149 4.24 10.92 0.64
N ASP A 150 4.43 11.23 -0.63
CA ASP A 150 3.68 12.24 -1.37
C ASP A 150 2.53 11.64 -2.17
N PHE A 151 2.40 10.32 -2.18
CA PHE A 151 1.45 9.61 -3.04
C PHE A 151 0.04 9.56 -2.46
N TYR A 152 -0.13 9.31 -1.18
CA TYR A 152 -1.45 9.19 -0.52
C TYR A 152 -1.93 10.58 -0.05
N LYS A 153 -3.07 11.04 -0.60
CA LYS A 153 -3.61 12.38 -0.34
C LYS A 153 -4.73 12.37 0.71
N GLY A 154 -5.53 11.30 0.74
CA GLY A 154 -6.67 11.14 1.64
C GLY A 154 -7.35 9.80 1.42
N LEU A 155 -8.59 9.68 1.88
CA LEU A 155 -9.38 8.45 1.83
C LEU A 155 -9.61 7.99 0.39
N PHE A 156 -8.94 6.89 -0.01
CA PHE A 156 -8.92 6.37 -1.38
C PHE A 156 -8.46 7.39 -2.44
N GLU A 157 -7.70 8.40 -2.01
CA GLU A 157 -7.18 9.44 -2.88
C GLU A 157 -5.65 9.33 -2.98
N THR A 158 -5.15 9.26 -4.21
CA THR A 158 -3.73 9.13 -4.52
C THR A 158 -3.28 10.21 -5.50
N ALA A 159 -1.99 10.32 -5.72
CA ALA A 159 -1.39 11.26 -6.68
C ALA A 159 -1.42 10.77 -8.14
N ILE A 160 -2.16 9.70 -8.45
CA ILE A 160 -2.35 9.22 -9.83
C ILE A 160 -3.28 10.20 -10.58
N ASN A 161 -2.85 10.71 -11.72
CA ASN A 161 -3.72 11.49 -12.59
C ASN A 161 -4.72 10.61 -13.34
N SER A 162 -5.80 11.20 -13.85
CA SER A 162 -6.88 10.46 -14.53
C SER A 162 -6.41 9.65 -15.73
N ASP A 163 -5.32 10.05 -16.39
CA ASP A 163 -4.75 9.44 -17.58
C ASP A 163 -3.47 8.62 -17.32
N GLU A 164 -3.15 8.34 -16.05
CA GLU A 164 -1.96 7.59 -15.67
C GLU A 164 -2.29 6.18 -15.15
N ILE A 165 -1.29 5.31 -15.27
CA ILE A 165 -1.31 3.92 -14.80
C ILE A 165 -0.06 3.69 -13.93
N LEU A 166 -0.26 3.13 -12.72
CA LEU A 166 0.85 2.65 -11.90
C LEU A 166 1.47 1.40 -12.55
N THR A 167 2.74 1.46 -12.88
CA THR A 167 3.45 0.39 -13.60
C THR A 167 4.35 -0.45 -12.70
N SER A 168 4.98 0.15 -11.71
CA SER A 168 5.83 -0.55 -10.74
C SER A 168 6.05 0.27 -9.48
N VAL A 169 6.57 -0.40 -8.45
CA VAL A 169 7.06 0.23 -7.22
C VAL A 169 8.50 -0.21 -6.98
N LYS A 170 9.35 0.75 -6.64
CA LYS A 170 10.78 0.57 -6.45
C LYS A 170 11.11 0.75 -4.97
N TYR A 171 11.63 -0.29 -4.35
CA TYR A 171 11.98 -0.38 -2.93
C TYR A 171 13.49 -0.36 -2.73
N GLN A 172 13.97 0.52 -1.88
CA GLN A 172 15.34 0.40 -1.36
C GLN A 172 15.51 -0.97 -0.67
N ILE A 173 16.63 -1.66 -0.90
CA ILE A 173 16.93 -2.96 -0.26
C ILE A 173 18.17 -2.94 0.63
N ASN A 174 18.81 -1.79 0.79
CA ASN A 174 19.97 -1.67 1.67
C ASN A 174 19.54 -1.10 3.03
N PHE A 175 19.15 -2.00 3.93
CA PHE A 175 18.76 -1.67 5.32
C PHE A 175 19.88 -1.98 6.31
N LYS A 176 21.12 -1.52 6.00
CA LYS A 176 22.25 -1.73 6.89
C LYS A 176 21.96 -1.15 8.29
N ASP A 177 22.18 -1.99 9.32
CA ASP A 177 21.96 -1.65 10.71
C ASP A 177 20.50 -1.26 11.05
N THR A 178 19.54 -1.57 10.15
CA THR A 178 18.12 -1.25 10.31
C THR A 178 17.31 -2.54 10.45
N LYS A 179 16.48 -2.61 11.47
CA LYS A 179 15.48 -3.66 11.65
C LYS A 179 14.14 -3.13 11.22
N LEU A 180 13.47 -3.86 10.32
CA LEU A 180 12.08 -3.62 9.93
C LEU A 180 11.16 -4.53 10.74
N PHE A 181 10.00 -4.03 11.14
CA PHE A 181 8.98 -4.82 11.83
C PHE A 181 7.59 -4.43 11.36
N PHE A 182 6.66 -5.32 11.60
CA PHE A 182 5.26 -5.20 11.22
C PHE A 182 4.41 -5.92 12.27
N ASP A 183 3.29 -5.31 12.63
CA ASP A 183 2.25 -5.91 13.45
C ASP A 183 0.89 -5.30 13.13
N GLU A 184 -0.19 -6.04 13.36
CA GLU A 184 -1.55 -5.53 13.18
C GLU A 184 -2.53 -6.23 14.11
N VAL A 185 -3.60 -5.52 14.43
CA VAL A 185 -4.74 -6.04 15.18
C VAL A 185 -5.95 -6.10 14.24
N THR A 186 -6.47 -7.31 14.06
CA THR A 186 -7.64 -7.61 13.24
C THR A 186 -8.67 -8.38 14.07
N ARG A 187 -9.94 -8.42 13.65
CA ARG A 187 -10.94 -9.27 14.28
C ARG A 187 -10.70 -10.76 14.04
N ARG A 188 -10.25 -11.07 12.82
CA ARG A 188 -9.92 -12.42 12.34
C ARG A 188 -8.77 -12.32 11.40
N HIS A 189 -7.95 -13.36 11.32
CA HIS A 189 -6.89 -13.41 10.32
C HIS A 189 -7.43 -13.19 8.90
N GLY A 190 -6.87 -12.21 8.22
CA GLY A 190 -7.26 -11.80 6.86
C GLY A 190 -8.40 -10.78 6.78
N ASP A 191 -8.94 -10.30 7.92
CA ASP A 191 -9.79 -9.10 7.92
C ASP A 191 -8.93 -7.84 7.81
N TYR A 192 -9.56 -6.72 7.45
CA TYR A 192 -8.89 -5.41 7.49
C TYR A 192 -8.39 -5.07 8.89
N ALA A 193 -7.25 -4.42 8.97
CA ALA A 193 -6.69 -3.97 10.23
C ALA A 193 -7.58 -2.94 10.93
N MET A 194 -7.86 -3.18 12.21
CA MET A 194 -8.45 -2.17 13.09
C MET A 194 -7.40 -1.10 13.44
N ALA A 195 -6.17 -1.53 13.64
CA ALA A 195 -4.96 -0.72 13.75
C ALA A 195 -3.77 -1.60 13.37
N GLY A 196 -2.88 -1.08 12.56
CA GLY A 196 -1.65 -1.77 12.17
C GLY A 196 -0.47 -0.82 12.18
N LEU A 197 0.72 -1.39 12.28
CA LEU A 197 1.98 -0.68 12.40
C LEU A 197 3.05 -1.34 11.54
N VAL A 198 3.70 -0.56 10.72
CA VAL A 198 5.00 -0.87 10.15
C VAL A 198 6.04 0.06 10.74
N GLY A 199 7.23 -0.45 11.03
CA GLY A 199 8.26 0.41 11.61
C GLY A 199 9.67 -0.03 11.25
N SER A 200 10.59 0.90 11.47
CA SER A 200 12.03 0.67 11.33
C SER A 200 12.79 1.23 12.53
N ILE A 201 13.80 0.48 12.96
CA ILE A 201 14.74 0.92 14.01
C ILE A 201 16.17 0.76 13.46
N LYS A 202 16.88 1.85 13.36
CA LYS A 202 18.30 1.85 13.02
C LYS A 202 19.13 1.89 14.29
N GLN A 203 20.07 0.96 14.39
CA GLN A 203 20.93 0.80 15.58
C GLN A 203 22.40 0.99 15.21
N LYS A 204 23.11 1.73 16.04
CA LYS A 204 24.57 1.81 16.00
C LYS A 204 25.12 1.54 17.39
N ASN A 205 26.03 0.58 17.50
CA ASN A 205 26.61 0.17 18.79
C ASN A 205 25.54 -0.21 19.85
N LYS A 206 24.45 -0.88 19.42
CA LYS A 206 23.28 -1.26 20.24
C LYS A 206 22.46 -0.07 20.79
N ILE A 207 22.70 1.14 20.31
CA ILE A 207 21.90 2.33 20.64
C ILE A 207 20.97 2.60 19.46
N ASN A 208 19.69 2.84 19.73
CA ASN A 208 18.73 3.27 18.73
C ASN A 208 19.06 4.72 18.33
N ASN A 209 19.32 4.93 17.04
CA ASN A 209 19.66 6.24 16.51
C ASN A 209 18.53 6.86 15.71
N GLU A 210 17.63 6.02 15.21
CA GLU A 210 16.51 6.43 14.39
C GLU A 210 15.37 5.42 14.55
N ILE A 211 14.16 5.92 14.73
CA ILE A 211 12.91 5.15 14.76
C ILE A 211 11.97 5.80 13.76
N ASN A 212 11.35 5.00 12.88
CA ASN A 212 10.28 5.45 12.03
C ASN A 212 9.08 4.51 12.22
N LEU A 213 7.91 5.08 12.40
CA LEU A 213 6.64 4.38 12.61
C LEU A 213 5.62 4.91 11.62
N VAL A 214 4.93 4.00 10.95
CA VAL A 214 3.79 4.31 10.07
C VAL A 214 2.62 3.45 10.47
N PHE A 215 1.53 4.07 10.86
CA PHE A 215 0.28 3.43 11.25
C PHE A 215 -0.68 3.35 10.06
N PHE A 216 -1.48 2.28 10.02
CA PHE A 216 -2.54 2.08 9.04
C PHE A 216 -3.82 1.55 9.71
N GLY A 217 -4.95 1.67 9.03
CA GLY A 217 -6.26 1.39 9.63
C GLY A 217 -6.72 2.44 10.65
N THR A 218 -5.94 3.48 10.89
CA THR A 218 -6.15 4.45 11.98
C THR A 218 -6.79 5.77 11.51
N GLY A 219 -6.50 6.20 10.29
CA GLY A 219 -6.99 7.46 9.71
C GLY A 219 -7.44 7.26 8.25
N ASP A 220 -7.34 8.32 7.46
CA ASP A 220 -7.74 8.35 6.04
C ASP A 220 -6.64 7.89 5.07
N LYS A 221 -5.43 7.71 5.56
CA LYS A 221 -4.24 7.26 4.81
C LYS A 221 -3.20 6.66 5.77
N PRO A 222 -2.08 6.10 5.28
CA PRO A 222 -0.94 5.75 6.13
C PRO A 222 -0.41 6.98 6.89
N ASN A 223 -0.27 6.88 8.21
CA ASN A 223 0.09 7.99 9.09
C ASN A 223 1.48 7.79 9.69
N GLU A 224 2.42 8.68 9.39
CA GLU A 224 3.71 8.74 10.10
C GLU A 224 3.50 9.29 11.52
N ALA A 225 4.30 8.85 12.49
CA ALA A 225 4.22 9.29 13.89
C ALA A 225 5.55 9.91 14.39
N PRO A 226 5.97 11.05 13.86
CA PRO A 226 7.29 11.62 14.11
C PRO A 226 7.52 12.03 15.57
N LYS A 227 6.51 12.60 16.26
CA LYS A 227 6.66 12.99 17.68
C LYS A 227 6.76 11.77 18.58
N THR A 228 5.99 10.72 18.26
CA THR A 228 6.08 9.43 18.96
C THR A 228 7.44 8.80 18.76
N CYS A 229 8.01 8.85 17.55
CA CYS A 229 9.36 8.38 17.27
C CYS A 229 10.41 9.14 18.06
N GLU A 230 10.32 10.47 18.13
CA GLU A 230 11.21 11.32 18.92
C GLU A 230 11.12 11.00 20.42
N TYR A 231 9.90 10.83 20.94
CA TYR A 231 9.71 10.43 22.34
C TYR A 231 10.38 9.08 22.65
N LEU A 232 10.18 8.07 21.81
CA LEU A 232 10.73 6.73 21.99
C LEU A 232 12.25 6.66 21.87
N LEU A 233 12.88 7.60 21.18
CA LEU A 233 14.34 7.71 21.12
C LEU A 233 14.94 8.25 22.40
N ASN A 234 14.22 9.09 23.15
CA ASN A 234 14.75 9.88 24.25
C ASN A 234 14.22 9.45 25.63
N ASN A 235 13.18 8.61 25.67
CA ASN A 235 12.49 8.22 26.91
C ASN A 235 12.26 6.72 26.99
N GLU A 236 12.00 6.22 28.19
CA GLU A 236 11.47 4.89 28.37
C GLU A 236 10.00 4.84 27.95
N TYR A 237 9.54 3.65 27.54
CA TYR A 237 8.14 3.44 27.16
C TYR A 237 7.22 3.75 28.32
N ASN A 238 6.24 4.64 28.10
CA ASN A 238 5.13 4.92 28.99
C ASN A 238 3.83 4.94 28.18
N TYR A 239 2.88 4.06 28.52
CA TYR A 239 1.62 3.92 27.81
C TYR A 239 0.82 5.23 27.72
N SER A 240 0.70 5.96 28.86
CA SER A 240 -0.10 7.20 28.91
C SER A 240 0.49 8.28 28.02
N ASP A 241 1.81 8.47 28.12
CA ASP A 241 2.52 9.50 27.35
C ASP A 241 2.43 9.20 25.84
N ILE A 242 2.67 7.93 25.45
CA ILE A 242 2.59 7.52 24.03
C ILE A 242 1.18 7.71 23.50
N LYS A 243 0.16 7.32 24.24
CA LYS A 243 -1.25 7.50 23.85
C LYS A 243 -1.58 8.95 23.56
N ASP A 244 -1.12 9.86 24.42
CA ASP A 244 -1.38 11.30 24.26
C ASP A 244 -0.57 11.90 23.09
N ILE A 245 0.68 11.48 22.92
CA ILE A 245 1.53 11.91 21.79
C ILE A 245 0.98 11.41 20.46
N LEU A 246 0.59 10.13 20.37
CA LEU A 246 -0.01 9.55 19.16
C LEU A 246 -1.23 10.33 18.66
N LYS A 247 -2.08 10.83 19.57
CA LYS A 247 -3.22 11.68 19.23
C LYS A 247 -2.80 13.05 18.64
N THR A 248 -1.56 13.44 18.78
CA THR A 248 -1.01 14.64 18.13
C THR A 248 -0.32 14.35 16.80
N ASP A 249 0.03 13.09 16.55
CA ASP A 249 0.60 12.63 15.27
C ASP A 249 -0.49 12.14 14.31
N ILE A 250 -1.54 11.50 14.83
CA ILE A 250 -2.56 10.80 14.05
C ILE A 250 -3.94 11.35 14.37
N ASP A 251 -4.66 11.75 13.32
CA ASP A 251 -6.11 12.04 13.40
C ASP A 251 -6.89 10.73 13.27
N PHE A 252 -7.21 10.13 14.43
CA PHE A 252 -7.88 8.84 14.49
C PHE A 252 -9.33 8.94 14.01
N ALA A 253 -9.67 8.24 12.94
CA ALA A 253 -11.01 8.19 12.37
C ALA A 253 -11.78 6.94 12.81
N SER A 254 -13.04 7.12 13.21
CA SER A 254 -13.96 6.00 13.44
C SER A 254 -14.42 5.39 12.12
N ASP A 255 -14.65 4.06 12.11
CA ASP A 255 -15.28 3.34 11.01
C ASP A 255 -16.37 2.38 11.53
N VAL A 256 -16.93 1.55 10.63
CA VAL A 256 -17.97 0.57 10.98
C VAL A 256 -17.48 -0.52 11.94
N SER A 257 -16.19 -0.69 12.09
CA SER A 257 -15.56 -1.75 12.88
C SER A 257 -15.05 -1.27 14.23
N SER A 258 -14.60 -0.01 14.33
CA SER A 258 -13.90 0.51 15.50
C SER A 258 -14.10 2.02 15.66
N SER A 259 -14.25 2.45 16.92
CA SER A 259 -14.20 3.88 17.23
C SER A 259 -12.76 4.43 17.18
N SER A 260 -12.64 5.74 17.03
CA SER A 260 -11.34 6.45 17.07
C SER A 260 -10.59 6.19 18.39
N ASP A 261 -11.30 6.15 19.54
CA ASP A 261 -10.70 5.84 20.84
C ASP A 261 -10.17 4.40 20.91
N MET A 262 -10.89 3.44 20.32
CA MET A 262 -10.43 2.05 20.23
C MET A 262 -9.17 1.96 19.37
N LYS A 263 -9.15 2.61 18.22
CA LYS A 263 -7.97 2.65 17.32
C LYS A 263 -6.77 3.30 18.03
N ALA A 264 -6.97 4.41 18.73
CA ALA A 264 -5.91 5.05 19.52
C ALA A 264 -5.38 4.11 20.64
N HIS A 265 -6.27 3.36 21.31
CA HIS A 265 -5.88 2.37 22.31
C HIS A 265 -5.07 1.21 21.69
N LEU A 266 -5.50 0.67 20.56
CA LEU A 266 -4.81 -0.43 19.87
C LEU A 266 -3.44 -0.03 19.28
N SER A 267 -3.27 1.26 18.97
CA SER A 267 -2.03 1.80 18.40
C SER A 267 -0.96 2.12 19.47
N THR A 268 -1.34 2.14 20.75
CA THR A 268 -0.45 2.43 21.88
C THR A 268 0.19 1.17 22.44
#